data_5abc70df7ae5357f67f32c5017eba991
#
_entry.id   5abc70df7ae5357f67f32c5017eba991
#
_cell.length_a   1.000
_cell.length_b   1.000
_cell.length_c   1.000
_cell.angle_alpha   90.00
_cell.angle_beta   90.00
_cell.angle_gamma   90.00
#
_symmetry.space_group_name_H-M   'P 1'
#
loop_
_entity.id
_entity.type
_entity.pdbx_description
1 polymer ?
#
loop_
_entity_poly.entity_id
_entity_poly.type
_entity_poly.pdbx_seq_one_letter_code
_entity_poly.pdbx_strand_id
1 'polypeptide(L)'
;MAKKKVYAVKKGKQTGLFYSWNECKESVSGYPGAEYKGFETEEEAKNYLENRIQEIKKVDIEENTTNQLVVYVDGSFDEKIGKYAFGCIILTPRGETIRESGNGNEPDSLAIRNVAGEMLGAMYAVQWAIKNGYHNLELRYDYEGIEKWAQGEWKAKNTLTQKYANFMKSKSDILKISYQKVKAHSGDHYNEEADKLAKAALTEGNGIPKVKRGDFWFTVEGISDEDLSTVIALAVDEIGKDNLIIDEKKIAHGKAVSLKCNKSKDRVVVTHYQKHNKVVMQGRPEVLFSTIIGYITELIEVEEIPKIFNDTYNLNIDKDEVRSEFQFYMPNAYDKLPSKKMERSLQDRKSVV
;
A
#
# COMPACT_ATOMS: atom_id res chain seq x y z
N MET A 1 32.05 -28.20 -34.29
CA MET A 1 31.41 -26.89 -34.51
C MET A 1 30.85 -26.45 -33.19
N ALA A 2 31.17 -25.24 -32.71
CA ALA A 2 30.57 -24.73 -31.47
C ALA A 2 29.05 -24.50 -31.69
N LYS A 3 28.19 -25.07 -30.85
CA LYS A 3 26.74 -24.85 -30.90
C LYS A 3 26.46 -23.35 -30.73
N LYS A 4 25.73 -22.75 -31.67
CA LYS A 4 25.28 -21.39 -31.55
C LYS A 4 24.35 -21.30 -30.34
N LYS A 5 24.65 -20.40 -29.37
CA LYS A 5 23.81 -20.12 -28.21
C LYS A 5 22.99 -18.86 -28.47
N VAL A 6 21.72 -18.87 -28.03
CA VAL A 6 20.87 -17.70 -27.97
C VAL A 6 20.90 -17.18 -26.53
N TYR A 7 21.13 -15.89 -26.36
CA TYR A 7 21.19 -15.24 -25.05
C TYR A 7 19.90 -14.43 -24.82
N ALA A 8 19.32 -14.59 -23.66
CA ALA A 8 18.16 -13.80 -23.23
C ALA A 8 18.58 -12.86 -22.10
N VAL A 9 18.33 -11.56 -22.26
CA VAL A 9 18.63 -10.53 -21.26
C VAL A 9 17.32 -10.04 -20.67
N LYS A 10 17.09 -10.32 -19.39
CA LYS A 10 15.95 -9.82 -18.61
C LYS A 10 16.20 -8.41 -18.09
N LYS A 11 17.44 -8.12 -17.65
CA LYS A 11 17.87 -6.79 -17.18
C LYS A 11 19.22 -6.44 -17.77
N GLY A 12 19.32 -5.31 -18.45
CA GLY A 12 20.49 -4.80 -19.13
C GLY A 12 20.18 -3.46 -19.78
N LYS A 13 21.17 -2.88 -20.48
CA LYS A 13 20.97 -1.66 -21.27
C LYS A 13 19.93 -1.86 -22.37
N GLN A 14 19.88 -3.06 -22.92
CA GLN A 14 18.86 -3.53 -23.85
C GLN A 14 18.39 -4.91 -23.38
N THR A 15 17.08 -5.15 -23.38
CA THR A 15 16.47 -6.42 -23.00
C THR A 15 15.96 -7.13 -24.25
N GLY A 16 15.91 -8.48 -24.22
CA GLY A 16 15.44 -9.29 -25.35
C GLY A 16 16.36 -10.43 -25.68
N LEU A 17 16.24 -10.95 -26.90
CA LEU A 17 17.07 -12.04 -27.43
C LEU A 17 18.27 -11.50 -28.18
N PHE A 18 19.41 -12.12 -27.94
CA PHE A 18 20.67 -11.83 -28.61
C PHE A 18 21.23 -13.12 -29.17
N TYR A 19 21.70 -13.10 -30.43
CA TYR A 19 22.17 -14.29 -31.13
C TYR A 19 23.70 -14.43 -31.12
N SER A 20 24.36 -13.45 -30.46
CA SER A 20 25.80 -13.50 -30.21
C SER A 20 26.13 -13.07 -28.79
N TRP A 21 27.23 -13.64 -28.26
CA TRP A 21 27.76 -13.25 -26.96
C TRP A 21 28.21 -11.78 -26.93
N ASN A 22 28.72 -11.26 -28.03
CA ASN A 22 29.20 -9.87 -28.09
C ASN A 22 28.07 -8.89 -27.89
N GLU A 23 26.94 -9.07 -28.57
CA GLU A 23 25.75 -8.25 -28.40
C GLU A 23 25.16 -8.34 -26.98
N CYS A 24 25.07 -9.57 -26.45
CA CYS A 24 24.63 -9.78 -25.07
C CYS A 24 25.55 -9.07 -24.07
N LYS A 25 26.88 -9.22 -24.27
CA LYS A 25 27.88 -8.59 -23.41
C LYS A 25 27.79 -7.06 -23.44
N GLU A 26 27.56 -6.46 -24.57
CA GLU A 26 27.33 -4.98 -24.67
C GLU A 26 26.14 -4.52 -23.87
N SER A 27 25.06 -5.32 -23.87
CA SER A 27 23.85 -5.02 -23.12
C SER A 27 24.06 -5.14 -21.60
N VAL A 28 24.81 -6.12 -21.12
CA VAL A 28 24.92 -6.42 -19.69
C VAL A 28 26.14 -5.81 -19.02
N SER A 29 27.21 -5.51 -19.77
CA SER A 29 28.45 -4.96 -19.21
C SER A 29 28.24 -3.57 -18.63
N GLY A 30 28.59 -3.42 -17.34
CA GLY A 30 28.46 -2.16 -16.59
C GLY A 30 27.03 -1.80 -16.23
N TYR A 31 26.06 -2.72 -16.39
CA TYR A 31 24.70 -2.53 -15.93
C TYR A 31 24.52 -3.16 -14.54
N PRO A 32 24.26 -2.38 -13.46
CA PRO A 32 24.08 -2.93 -12.11
C PRO A 32 22.88 -3.87 -12.03
N GLY A 33 23.08 -5.10 -11.54
CA GLY A 33 21.98 -6.07 -11.42
C GLY A 33 21.54 -6.66 -12.76
N ALA A 34 22.44 -6.75 -13.77
CA ALA A 34 22.13 -7.39 -15.05
C ALA A 34 21.69 -8.85 -14.86
N GLU A 35 20.58 -9.23 -15.51
CA GLU A 35 20.04 -10.60 -15.52
C GLU A 35 20.00 -11.13 -16.95
N TYR A 36 20.78 -12.15 -17.22
CA TYR A 36 20.85 -12.79 -18.54
C TYR A 36 21.19 -14.26 -18.43
N LYS A 37 20.84 -15.04 -19.46
CA LYS A 37 21.16 -16.46 -19.55
C LYS A 37 21.31 -16.90 -21.01
N GLY A 38 22.24 -17.85 -21.27
CA GLY A 38 22.45 -18.45 -22.59
C GLY A 38 21.71 -19.79 -22.70
N PHE A 39 21.09 -20.05 -23.86
CA PHE A 39 20.26 -21.21 -24.15
C PHE A 39 20.75 -21.90 -25.43
N GLU A 40 20.41 -23.17 -25.60
CA GLU A 40 20.74 -23.92 -26.83
C GLU A 40 19.72 -23.68 -27.95
N THR A 41 18.48 -23.30 -27.56
CA THR A 41 17.39 -23.02 -28.50
C THR A 41 16.78 -21.63 -28.24
N GLU A 42 16.25 -21.05 -29.31
CA GLU A 42 15.53 -19.77 -29.23
C GLU A 42 14.22 -19.89 -28.43
N GLU A 43 13.58 -21.04 -28.49
CA GLU A 43 12.36 -21.32 -27.75
C GLU A 43 12.59 -21.32 -26.24
N GLU A 44 13.68 -21.93 -25.76
CA GLU A 44 14.06 -21.84 -24.34
C GLU A 44 14.40 -20.43 -23.91
N ALA A 45 15.07 -19.66 -24.78
CA ALA A 45 15.40 -18.28 -24.51
C ALA A 45 14.15 -17.37 -24.46
N LYS A 46 13.17 -17.60 -25.35
CA LYS A 46 11.86 -16.96 -25.32
C LYS A 46 11.08 -17.31 -24.06
N ASN A 47 10.99 -18.58 -23.72
CA ASN A 47 10.35 -19.06 -22.51
C ASN A 47 10.96 -18.46 -21.23
N TYR A 48 12.28 -18.25 -21.22
CA TYR A 48 12.94 -17.57 -20.12
C TYR A 48 12.54 -16.10 -20.02
N LEU A 49 12.33 -15.39 -21.12
CA LEU A 49 11.80 -14.02 -21.13
C LEU A 49 10.29 -14.00 -20.82
N GLU A 50 9.53 -14.94 -21.38
CA GLU A 50 8.08 -15.08 -21.21
C GLU A 50 7.68 -15.55 -19.82
N ASN A 51 8.50 -16.37 -19.15
CA ASN A 51 8.30 -16.69 -17.73
C ASN A 51 8.34 -15.43 -16.85
N ARG A 52 9.06 -14.38 -17.24
CA ARG A 52 8.91 -13.07 -16.59
C ARG A 52 7.56 -12.42 -16.94
N ILE A 53 7.13 -12.54 -18.21
CA ILE A 53 5.83 -12.00 -18.64
C ILE A 53 4.68 -12.82 -18.03
N GLN A 54 4.86 -14.11 -17.80
CA GLN A 54 3.92 -14.96 -17.07
C GLN A 54 4.01 -14.77 -15.55
N GLU A 55 5.19 -14.48 -14.99
CA GLU A 55 5.33 -14.03 -13.60
C GLU A 55 4.74 -12.62 -13.43
N ILE A 56 4.97 -11.70 -14.35
CA ILE A 56 4.32 -10.38 -14.40
C ILE A 56 2.83 -10.54 -14.70
N LYS A 57 2.41 -11.39 -15.64
CA LYS A 57 0.99 -11.68 -15.90
C LYS A 57 0.34 -12.55 -14.83
N LYS A 58 1.07 -13.40 -14.12
CA LYS A 58 0.57 -14.04 -12.90
C LYS A 58 0.42 -13.04 -11.77
N VAL A 59 1.33 -12.09 -11.64
CA VAL A 59 1.17 -10.91 -10.78
C VAL A 59 -0.01 -10.07 -11.28
N ASP A 60 -0.14 -9.78 -12.60
CA ASP A 60 -1.23 -9.00 -13.20
C ASP A 60 -2.59 -9.77 -13.24
N ILE A 61 -2.60 -11.10 -13.25
CA ILE A 61 -3.83 -11.93 -13.18
C ILE A 61 -4.20 -12.24 -11.73
N GLU A 62 -3.22 -12.30 -10.82
CA GLU A 62 -3.43 -12.24 -9.38
C GLU A 62 -3.76 -10.80 -8.92
N GLU A 63 -3.40 -9.73 -9.67
CA GLU A 63 -3.87 -8.35 -9.47
C GLU A 63 -5.38 -8.19 -9.61
N ASN A 64 -6.07 -9.07 -10.31
CA ASN A 64 -7.55 -9.11 -10.32
C ASN A 64 -8.15 -9.83 -9.11
N THR A 65 -7.35 -10.33 -8.18
CA THR A 65 -7.87 -11.03 -7.00
C THR A 65 -7.41 -10.48 -5.66
N THR A 66 -6.45 -9.53 -5.58
CA THR A 66 -6.02 -9.13 -4.24
C THR A 66 -5.57 -7.69 -4.13
N ASN A 67 -6.49 -6.84 -3.82
CA ASN A 67 -6.22 -5.66 -3.00
C ASN A 67 -5.87 -6.12 -1.57
N GLN A 68 -5.04 -7.16 -1.46
CA GLN A 68 -4.74 -7.87 -0.23
C GLN A 68 -3.41 -7.40 0.33
N LEU A 69 -3.47 -6.89 1.54
CA LEU A 69 -2.28 -6.60 2.33
C LEU A 69 -1.67 -7.91 2.81
N VAL A 70 -0.37 -8.10 2.64
CA VAL A 70 0.35 -9.26 3.20
C VAL A 70 1.24 -8.77 4.32
N VAL A 71 1.12 -9.37 5.51
CA VAL A 71 1.93 -8.99 6.67
C VAL A 71 2.56 -10.21 7.31
N TYR A 72 3.87 -10.21 7.41
CA TYR A 72 4.62 -11.18 8.21
C TYR A 72 4.80 -10.63 9.62
N VAL A 73 4.58 -11.47 10.61
CA VAL A 73 4.78 -11.14 12.02
C VAL A 73 5.64 -12.18 12.69
N ASP A 74 6.50 -11.73 13.57
CA ASP A 74 7.30 -12.59 14.44
C ASP A 74 7.46 -11.96 15.81
N GLY A 75 7.71 -12.78 16.82
CA GLY A 75 7.86 -12.38 18.21
C GLY A 75 9.20 -12.75 18.79
N SER A 76 9.74 -11.91 19.64
CA SER A 76 10.96 -12.20 20.41
C SER A 76 10.77 -11.91 21.90
N PHE A 77 11.56 -12.57 22.73
CA PHE A 77 11.54 -12.42 24.18
C PHE A 77 12.94 -12.54 24.76
N ASP A 78 13.25 -11.70 25.70
CA ASP A 78 14.48 -11.81 26.50
C ASP A 78 14.15 -11.70 28.00
N GLU A 79 14.41 -12.76 28.73
CA GLU A 79 14.12 -12.86 30.15
C GLU A 79 15.01 -11.93 31.00
N LYS A 80 16.26 -11.69 30.56
CA LYS A 80 17.21 -10.82 31.27
C LYS A 80 16.82 -9.35 31.14
N ILE A 81 16.33 -8.97 29.96
CA ILE A 81 15.83 -7.62 29.70
C ILE A 81 14.41 -7.45 30.27
N GLY A 82 13.67 -8.54 30.48
CA GLY A 82 12.28 -8.51 30.95
C GLY A 82 11.34 -7.89 29.90
N LYS A 83 11.57 -8.16 28.61
CA LYS A 83 10.76 -7.63 27.50
C LYS A 83 10.40 -8.70 26.50
N TYR A 84 9.23 -8.53 25.89
CA TYR A 84 8.83 -9.17 24.64
C TYR A 84 8.74 -8.11 23.55
N ALA A 85 8.93 -8.50 22.30
CA ALA A 85 8.91 -7.59 21.17
C ALA A 85 8.28 -8.26 19.94
N PHE A 86 7.85 -7.44 18.99
CA PHE A 86 7.37 -7.89 17.70
C PHE A 86 8.13 -7.22 16.56
N GLY A 87 8.18 -7.91 15.42
CA GLY A 87 8.53 -7.39 14.12
C GLY A 87 7.38 -7.63 13.13
N CYS A 88 7.10 -6.65 12.30
CA CYS A 88 6.13 -6.72 11.22
C CYS A 88 6.77 -6.28 9.91
N ILE A 89 6.65 -7.09 8.87
CA ILE A 89 6.94 -6.71 7.49
C ILE A 89 5.62 -6.62 6.75
N ILE A 90 5.28 -5.41 6.32
CA ILE A 90 4.01 -5.11 5.66
C ILE A 90 4.28 -4.90 4.19
N LEU A 91 3.71 -5.78 3.35
CA LEU A 91 3.81 -5.73 1.90
C LEU A 91 2.49 -5.19 1.35
N THR A 92 2.53 -4.00 0.78
CA THR A 92 1.33 -3.39 0.21
C THR A 92 1.09 -3.90 -1.22
N PRO A 93 -0.16 -3.92 -1.70
CA PRO A 93 -0.48 -4.26 -3.10
C PRO A 93 0.26 -3.37 -4.11
N ARG A 94 0.71 -2.19 -3.70
CA ARG A 94 1.48 -1.24 -4.54
C ARG A 94 2.98 -1.55 -4.58
N GLY A 95 3.43 -2.64 -3.94
CA GLY A 95 4.84 -3.04 -3.92
C GLY A 95 5.70 -2.32 -2.88
N GLU A 96 5.08 -1.58 -1.93
CA GLU A 96 5.82 -0.98 -0.82
C GLU A 96 6.10 -2.03 0.25
N THR A 97 7.29 -2.00 0.83
CA THR A 97 7.66 -2.81 1.99
C THR A 97 7.88 -1.90 3.19
N ILE A 98 6.99 -2.01 4.18
CA ILE A 98 7.01 -1.20 5.40
C ILE A 98 7.46 -2.09 6.56
N ARG A 99 8.30 -1.55 7.42
CA ARG A 99 8.90 -2.23 8.56
C ARG A 99 8.46 -1.56 9.84
N GLU A 100 7.80 -2.33 10.69
CA GLU A 100 7.32 -1.85 11.97
C GLU A 100 7.73 -2.82 13.06
N SER A 101 8.07 -2.30 14.23
CA SER A 101 8.43 -3.11 15.38
C SER A 101 8.16 -2.37 16.69
N GLY A 102 8.07 -3.09 17.77
CA GLY A 102 7.89 -2.51 19.08
C GLY A 102 8.06 -3.54 20.19
N ASN A 103 8.06 -3.08 21.44
CA ASN A 103 8.24 -3.94 22.60
C ASN A 103 7.24 -3.62 23.71
N GLY A 104 7.12 -4.54 24.64
CA GLY A 104 6.33 -4.40 25.86
C GLY A 104 6.98 -5.15 27.02
N ASN A 105 6.52 -4.86 28.23
CA ASN A 105 7.03 -5.46 29.45
C ASN A 105 5.92 -5.77 30.48
N GLU A 106 4.67 -5.86 30.02
CA GLU A 106 3.55 -6.19 30.92
C GLU A 106 3.73 -7.58 31.51
N PRO A 107 3.62 -7.73 32.85
CA PRO A 107 3.89 -8.98 33.55
C PRO A 107 3.09 -10.20 33.02
N ASP A 108 1.81 -10.03 32.73
CA ASP A 108 0.95 -11.09 32.19
C ASP A 108 1.42 -11.58 30.81
N SER A 109 2.03 -10.68 30.04
CA SER A 109 2.55 -10.96 28.70
C SER A 109 3.90 -11.65 28.75
N LEU A 110 4.76 -11.31 29.72
CA LEU A 110 6.07 -11.96 29.89
C LEU A 110 5.95 -13.45 30.17
N ALA A 111 4.86 -13.89 30.80
CA ALA A 111 4.62 -15.31 31.13
C ALA A 111 4.53 -16.23 29.89
N ILE A 112 4.18 -15.70 28.73
CA ILE A 112 4.07 -16.46 27.47
C ILE A 112 5.16 -16.11 26.44
N ARG A 113 6.19 -15.38 26.88
CA ARG A 113 7.45 -15.14 26.18
C ARG A 113 7.28 -14.59 24.75
N ASN A 114 7.94 -15.17 23.73
CA ASN A 114 7.89 -14.78 22.34
C ASN A 114 6.46 -14.76 21.75
N VAL A 115 5.59 -15.66 22.22
CA VAL A 115 4.18 -15.70 21.78
C VAL A 115 3.46 -14.39 22.08
N ALA A 116 3.80 -13.70 23.17
CA ALA A 116 3.27 -12.36 23.45
C ALA A 116 3.68 -11.35 22.37
N GLY A 117 4.92 -11.43 21.91
CA GLY A 117 5.41 -10.59 20.80
C GLY A 117 4.63 -10.86 19.50
N GLU A 118 4.47 -12.12 19.12
CA GLU A 118 3.71 -12.48 17.91
C GLU A 118 2.25 -12.01 17.96
N MET A 119 1.56 -12.25 19.09
CA MET A 119 0.18 -11.75 19.26
C MET A 119 0.11 -10.23 19.17
N LEU A 120 1.07 -9.52 19.77
CA LEU A 120 1.15 -8.07 19.67
C LEU A 120 1.39 -7.61 18.23
N GLY A 121 2.29 -8.28 17.51
CA GLY A 121 2.56 -8.03 16.09
C GLY A 121 1.32 -8.25 15.21
N ALA A 122 0.58 -9.35 15.45
CA ALA A 122 -0.67 -9.63 14.74
C ALA A 122 -1.75 -8.57 15.02
N MET A 123 -1.91 -8.14 16.27
CA MET A 123 -2.84 -7.06 16.63
C MET A 123 -2.42 -5.72 16.01
N TYR A 124 -1.11 -5.44 15.97
CA TYR A 124 -0.57 -4.24 15.33
C TYR A 124 -0.83 -4.25 13.82
N ALA A 125 -0.59 -5.38 13.15
CA ALA A 125 -0.86 -5.57 11.72
C ALA A 125 -2.34 -5.30 11.38
N VAL A 126 -3.26 -5.83 12.18
CA VAL A 126 -4.71 -5.60 12.04
C VAL A 126 -5.06 -4.13 12.21
N GLN A 127 -4.54 -3.47 13.24
CA GLN A 127 -4.77 -2.04 13.45
C GLN A 127 -4.18 -1.20 12.32
N TRP A 128 -3.01 -1.58 11.82
CA TRP A 128 -2.35 -0.92 10.71
C TRP A 128 -3.19 -1.06 9.43
N ALA A 129 -3.66 -2.26 9.12
CA ALA A 129 -4.51 -2.53 7.97
C ALA A 129 -5.78 -1.66 8.00
N ILE A 130 -6.53 -1.70 9.09
CA ILE A 130 -7.77 -0.93 9.25
C ILE A 130 -7.50 0.58 9.14
N LYS A 131 -6.45 1.08 9.81
CA LYS A 131 -6.14 2.51 9.82
C LYS A 131 -5.69 3.02 8.46
N ASN A 132 -5.14 2.16 7.62
CA ASN A 132 -4.71 2.47 6.27
C ASN A 132 -5.72 2.04 5.19
N GLY A 133 -6.95 1.73 5.57
CA GLY A 133 -8.07 1.50 4.66
C GLY A 133 -8.04 0.16 3.93
N TYR A 134 -7.33 -0.84 4.46
CA TYR A 134 -7.34 -2.19 3.89
C TYR A 134 -8.49 -3.01 4.46
N HIS A 135 -9.14 -3.79 3.60
CA HIS A 135 -10.26 -4.67 3.98
C HIS A 135 -9.88 -6.15 3.92
N ASN A 136 -8.77 -6.48 3.26
CA ASN A 136 -8.26 -7.84 3.14
C ASN A 136 -6.82 -7.88 3.64
N LEU A 137 -6.56 -8.74 4.61
CA LEU A 137 -5.24 -8.96 5.21
C LEU A 137 -4.90 -10.45 5.14
N GLU A 138 -3.76 -10.78 4.54
CA GLU A 138 -3.11 -12.08 4.72
C GLU A 138 -2.06 -11.96 5.81
N LEU A 139 -2.30 -12.61 6.95
CA LEU A 139 -1.39 -12.62 8.08
C LEU A 139 -0.52 -13.87 8.03
N ARG A 140 0.79 -13.69 7.89
CA ARG A 140 1.80 -14.74 7.85
C ARG A 140 2.54 -14.81 9.18
N TYR A 141 2.61 -16.01 9.74
CA TYR A 141 3.11 -16.26 11.11
C TYR A 141 3.71 -17.68 11.17
N ASP A 142 4.55 -17.96 12.15
CA ASP A 142 5.12 -19.31 12.35
C ASP A 142 4.51 -20.05 13.53
N TYR A 143 3.96 -19.36 14.54
CA TYR A 143 3.32 -19.98 15.69
C TYR A 143 1.81 -20.19 15.48
N GLU A 144 1.37 -21.42 15.46
CA GLU A 144 0.00 -21.85 15.15
C GLU A 144 -1.09 -21.23 16.03
N GLY A 145 -0.75 -20.83 17.26
CA GLY A 145 -1.68 -20.18 18.18
C GLY A 145 -2.25 -18.86 17.67
N ILE A 146 -1.53 -18.15 16.78
CA ILE A 146 -1.98 -16.89 16.18
C ILE A 146 -3.31 -17.10 15.43
N GLU A 147 -3.41 -18.14 14.62
CA GLU A 147 -4.64 -18.47 13.91
C GLU A 147 -5.67 -19.13 14.84
N LYS A 148 -5.24 -20.15 15.57
CA LYS A 148 -6.13 -21.03 16.34
C LYS A 148 -6.92 -20.29 17.42
N TRP A 149 -6.31 -19.33 18.11
CA TRP A 149 -7.04 -18.48 19.06
C TRP A 149 -7.94 -17.45 18.37
N ALA A 150 -7.50 -16.87 17.26
CA ALA A 150 -8.29 -15.90 16.53
C ALA A 150 -9.56 -16.52 15.94
N GLN A 151 -9.47 -17.75 15.43
CA GLN A 151 -10.60 -18.51 14.89
C GLN A 151 -11.43 -19.24 15.94
N GLY A 152 -10.97 -19.26 17.22
CA GLY A 152 -11.66 -19.94 18.31
C GLY A 152 -11.49 -21.47 18.34
N GLU A 153 -10.58 -22.02 17.54
CA GLU A 153 -10.26 -23.45 17.55
C GLU A 153 -9.55 -23.86 18.84
N TRP A 154 -8.71 -22.97 19.37
CA TRP A 154 -8.10 -23.16 20.68
C TRP A 154 -8.79 -22.29 21.72
N LYS A 155 -9.08 -22.91 22.87
CA LYS A 155 -9.64 -22.21 24.02
C LYS A 155 -8.60 -21.25 24.62
N ALA A 156 -8.89 -19.97 24.61
CA ALA A 156 -8.08 -18.95 25.29
C ALA A 156 -8.22 -19.11 26.82
N LYS A 157 -7.14 -19.49 27.50
CA LYS A 157 -7.17 -19.82 28.95
C LYS A 157 -6.63 -18.71 29.84
N ASN A 158 -5.71 -17.88 29.33
CA ASN A 158 -5.15 -16.78 30.10
C ASN A 158 -5.66 -15.42 29.59
N THR A 159 -5.48 -14.38 30.39
CA THR A 159 -5.95 -13.02 30.13
C THR A 159 -5.48 -12.50 28.77
N LEU A 160 -4.22 -12.75 28.38
CA LEU A 160 -3.66 -12.22 27.15
C LEU A 160 -4.24 -12.93 25.90
N THR A 161 -4.33 -14.28 25.92
CA THR A 161 -4.94 -15.01 24.80
C THR A 161 -6.43 -14.70 24.66
N GLN A 162 -7.13 -14.41 25.77
CA GLN A 162 -8.52 -13.95 25.74
C GLN A 162 -8.63 -12.53 25.12
N LYS A 163 -7.75 -11.61 25.53
CA LYS A 163 -7.70 -10.25 24.95
C LYS A 163 -7.42 -10.34 23.45
N TYR A 164 -6.45 -11.17 23.04
CA TYR A 164 -6.11 -11.39 21.64
C TYR A 164 -7.32 -11.94 20.84
N ALA A 165 -7.91 -13.03 21.28
CA ALA A 165 -9.06 -13.65 20.61
C ALA A 165 -10.25 -12.67 20.48
N ASN A 166 -10.57 -11.95 21.56
CA ASN A 166 -11.64 -10.95 21.56
C ASN A 166 -11.32 -9.78 20.62
N PHE A 167 -10.07 -9.31 20.59
CA PHE A 167 -9.64 -8.27 19.68
C PHE A 167 -9.81 -8.72 18.23
N MET A 168 -9.26 -9.87 17.84
CA MET A 168 -9.35 -10.37 16.47
C MET A 168 -10.82 -10.55 16.04
N LYS A 169 -11.65 -11.13 16.89
CA LYS A 169 -13.08 -11.27 16.66
C LYS A 169 -13.79 -9.92 16.49
N SER A 170 -13.43 -8.90 17.28
CA SER A 170 -14.05 -7.58 17.20
C SER A 170 -13.74 -6.82 15.91
N LYS A 171 -12.79 -7.31 15.10
CA LYS A 171 -12.39 -6.70 13.83
C LYS A 171 -12.85 -7.48 12.60
N SER A 172 -13.48 -8.64 12.78
CA SER A 172 -13.90 -9.52 11.67
C SER A 172 -14.93 -8.89 10.73
N ASP A 173 -15.74 -7.95 11.22
CA ASP A 173 -16.74 -7.25 10.42
C ASP A 173 -16.14 -6.11 9.57
N ILE A 174 -14.91 -5.67 9.92
CA ILE A 174 -14.22 -4.55 9.26
C ILE A 174 -13.10 -5.05 8.34
N LEU A 175 -12.42 -6.11 8.74
CA LEU A 175 -11.23 -6.63 8.07
C LEU A 175 -11.36 -8.14 7.89
N LYS A 176 -11.36 -8.59 6.65
CA LYS A 176 -11.25 -10.02 6.32
C LYS A 176 -9.80 -10.46 6.47
N ILE A 177 -9.55 -11.41 7.39
CA ILE A 177 -8.21 -11.91 7.65
C ILE A 177 -8.10 -13.36 7.15
N SER A 178 -7.13 -13.61 6.28
CA SER A 178 -6.66 -14.94 5.92
C SER A 178 -5.36 -15.23 6.69
N TYR A 179 -5.18 -16.49 7.07
CA TYR A 179 -4.07 -16.93 7.89
C TYR A 179 -3.18 -17.88 7.08
N GLN A 180 -1.88 -17.58 7.01
CA GLN A 180 -0.91 -18.38 6.29
C GLN A 180 0.25 -18.73 7.22
N LYS A 181 0.29 -19.97 7.69
CA LYS A 181 1.42 -20.46 8.47
C LYS A 181 2.65 -20.59 7.59
N VAL A 182 3.74 -19.96 7.98
CA VAL A 182 5.07 -20.12 7.39
C VAL A 182 5.92 -21.06 8.25
N LYS A 183 6.92 -21.69 7.62
CA LYS A 183 7.82 -22.56 8.38
C LYS A 183 8.93 -21.71 8.99
N ALA A 184 9.09 -21.78 10.30
CA ALA A 184 10.18 -21.11 11.01
C ALA A 184 11.55 -21.49 10.42
N HIS A 185 12.43 -20.51 10.25
CA HIS A 185 13.81 -20.68 9.76
C HIS A 185 13.92 -21.47 8.44
N SER A 186 12.98 -21.27 7.53
CA SER A 186 12.92 -22.00 6.24
C SER A 186 13.61 -21.27 5.08
N GLY A 187 14.22 -20.11 5.33
CA GLY A 187 14.76 -19.24 4.29
C GLY A 187 13.72 -18.30 3.68
N ASP A 188 12.51 -18.20 4.26
CA ASP A 188 11.57 -17.17 3.86
C ASP A 188 12.11 -15.79 4.27
N HIS A 189 12.43 -14.99 3.26
CA HIS A 189 13.13 -13.71 3.43
C HIS A 189 12.41 -12.76 4.39
N TYR A 190 11.10 -12.62 4.25
CA TYR A 190 10.34 -11.67 5.06
C TYR A 190 10.06 -12.18 6.48
N ASN A 191 9.93 -13.49 6.65
CA ASN A 191 9.83 -14.07 7.99
C ASN A 191 11.14 -13.90 8.78
N GLU A 192 12.30 -14.15 8.11
CA GLU A 192 13.60 -13.90 8.73
C GLU A 192 13.85 -12.42 9.03
N GLU A 193 13.32 -11.54 8.21
CA GLU A 193 13.40 -10.09 8.44
C GLU A 193 12.53 -9.66 9.61
N ALA A 194 11.32 -10.22 9.76
CA ALA A 194 10.44 -9.98 10.90
C ALA A 194 11.09 -10.45 12.22
N ASP A 195 11.73 -11.64 12.24
CA ASP A 195 12.50 -12.15 13.38
C ASP A 195 13.63 -11.18 13.79
N LYS A 196 14.40 -10.69 12.81
CA LYS A 196 15.49 -9.71 13.07
C LYS A 196 14.95 -8.42 13.66
N LEU A 197 13.83 -7.91 13.14
CA LEU A 197 13.19 -6.71 13.68
C LEU A 197 12.68 -6.93 15.10
N ALA A 198 12.06 -8.07 15.39
CA ALA A 198 11.59 -8.42 16.73
C ALA A 198 12.76 -8.46 17.72
N LYS A 199 13.87 -9.09 17.34
CA LYS A 199 15.09 -9.16 18.18
C LYS A 199 15.71 -7.78 18.44
N ALA A 200 15.84 -6.96 17.41
CA ALA A 200 16.35 -5.59 17.55
C ALA A 200 15.44 -4.72 18.44
N ALA A 201 14.12 -4.87 18.33
CA ALA A 201 13.16 -4.12 19.10
C ALA A 201 13.20 -4.40 20.62
N LEU A 202 13.76 -5.52 21.06
CA LEU A 202 13.97 -5.79 22.52
C LEU A 202 14.83 -4.71 23.18
N THR A 203 15.88 -4.24 22.51
CA THR A 203 16.84 -3.25 23.02
C THR A 203 16.62 -1.85 22.48
N GLU A 204 16.25 -1.71 21.22
CA GLU A 204 16.14 -0.43 20.52
C GLU A 204 14.72 0.15 20.57
N GLY A 205 13.69 -0.68 20.81
CA GLY A 205 12.29 -0.26 20.80
C GLY A 205 11.89 0.51 22.07
N ASN A 206 11.09 1.56 21.88
CA ASN A 206 10.51 2.39 22.94
C ASN A 206 9.00 2.16 23.08
N GLY A 207 8.61 0.92 23.40
CA GLY A 207 7.22 0.54 23.53
C GLY A 207 6.54 0.23 22.17
N ILE A 208 5.23 0.23 22.16
CA ILE A 208 4.41 -0.04 20.97
C ILE A 208 4.25 1.27 20.18
N PRO A 209 4.71 1.35 18.92
CA PRO A 209 4.54 2.56 18.13
C PRO A 209 3.06 2.81 17.83
N LYS A 210 2.67 4.07 17.79
CA LYS A 210 1.34 4.44 17.29
C LYS A 210 1.27 4.15 15.81
N VAL A 211 0.28 3.38 15.38
CA VAL A 211 0.00 3.18 13.96
C VAL A 211 -0.20 4.54 13.30
N LYS A 212 0.61 4.82 12.27
CA LYS A 212 0.48 6.03 11.46
C LYS A 212 -0.41 5.71 10.26
N ARG A 213 -1.22 6.67 9.86
CA ARG A 213 -1.93 6.60 8.58
C ARG A 213 -0.94 6.98 7.48
N GLY A 214 -0.79 6.13 6.48
CA GLY A 214 0.03 6.41 5.30
C GLY A 214 -0.61 7.44 4.37
N ASP A 215 0.13 7.85 3.35
CA ASP A 215 -0.41 8.65 2.28
C ASP A 215 -1.24 7.76 1.34
N PHE A 216 -2.35 8.29 0.85
CA PHE A 216 -3.16 7.69 -0.20
C PHE A 216 -2.77 8.27 -1.55
N TRP A 217 -2.98 7.50 -2.59
CA TRP A 217 -2.71 7.87 -3.95
C TRP A 217 -4.00 7.85 -4.75
N PHE A 218 -4.31 8.95 -5.39
CA PHE A 218 -5.41 9.07 -6.32
C PHE A 218 -4.84 9.37 -7.70
N THR A 219 -5.32 8.67 -8.71
CA THR A 219 -4.86 8.86 -10.09
C THR A 219 -6.05 8.88 -11.02
N VAL A 220 -6.10 9.89 -11.89
CA VAL A 220 -7.13 10.04 -12.91
C VAL A 220 -6.52 10.65 -14.16
N GLU A 221 -7.04 10.31 -15.33
CA GLU A 221 -6.67 10.87 -16.63
C GLU A 221 -7.82 11.72 -17.19
N GLY A 222 -7.53 12.57 -18.18
CA GLY A 222 -8.52 13.41 -18.83
C GLY A 222 -8.82 14.75 -18.15
N ILE A 223 -8.21 15.05 -17.00
CA ILE A 223 -8.41 16.34 -16.31
C ILE A 223 -7.42 17.37 -16.86
N SER A 224 -7.92 18.41 -17.52
CA SER A 224 -7.06 19.46 -18.07
C SER A 224 -6.36 20.26 -16.96
N ASP A 225 -5.27 20.96 -17.30
CA ASP A 225 -4.57 21.85 -16.37
C ASP A 225 -5.47 23.00 -15.89
N GLU A 226 -6.36 23.47 -16.74
CA GLU A 226 -7.33 24.52 -16.41
C GLU A 226 -8.39 24.03 -15.44
N ASP A 227 -8.96 22.84 -15.68
CA ASP A 227 -9.94 22.23 -14.79
C ASP A 227 -9.33 21.94 -13.41
N LEU A 228 -8.12 21.36 -13.38
CA LEU A 228 -7.43 21.11 -12.12
C LEU A 228 -7.13 22.42 -11.37
N SER A 229 -6.74 23.48 -12.06
CA SER A 229 -6.51 24.78 -11.44
C SER A 229 -7.79 25.35 -10.82
N THR A 230 -8.93 25.12 -11.45
CA THR A 230 -10.24 25.49 -10.92
C THR A 230 -10.60 24.67 -9.70
N VAL A 231 -10.39 23.33 -9.73
CA VAL A 231 -10.60 22.45 -8.58
C VAL A 231 -9.77 22.90 -7.39
N ILE A 232 -8.49 23.18 -7.60
CA ILE A 232 -7.61 23.65 -6.52
C ILE A 232 -8.09 25.00 -5.98
N ALA A 233 -8.48 25.93 -6.84
CA ALA A 233 -8.98 27.23 -6.41
C ALA A 233 -10.27 27.12 -5.57
N LEU A 234 -11.20 26.24 -5.95
CA LEU A 234 -12.42 25.98 -5.20
C LEU A 234 -12.13 25.34 -3.84
N ALA A 235 -11.22 24.36 -3.80
CA ALA A 235 -10.81 23.72 -2.54
C ALA A 235 -10.11 24.73 -1.60
N VAL A 236 -9.27 25.61 -2.12
CA VAL A 236 -8.59 26.68 -1.37
C VAL A 236 -9.60 27.69 -0.82
N ASP A 237 -10.60 28.09 -1.60
CA ASP A 237 -11.66 29.00 -1.16
C ASP A 237 -12.50 28.39 -0.02
N GLU A 238 -12.84 27.11 -0.15
CA GLU A 238 -13.63 26.39 0.85
C GLU A 238 -12.89 26.20 2.19
N ILE A 239 -11.60 25.82 2.14
CA ILE A 239 -10.79 25.61 3.34
C ILE A 239 -10.36 26.95 3.97
N GLY A 240 -10.31 27.98 3.16
CA GLY A 240 -9.81 29.32 3.49
C GLY A 240 -8.33 29.47 3.21
N LYS A 241 -7.99 30.36 2.30
CA LYS A 241 -6.62 30.60 1.83
C LYS A 241 -5.64 30.90 2.98
N ASP A 242 -6.06 31.64 3.98
CA ASP A 242 -5.24 32.01 5.14
C ASP A 242 -4.87 30.81 6.04
N ASN A 243 -5.57 29.69 5.88
CA ASN A 243 -5.27 28.45 6.59
C ASN A 243 -4.24 27.57 5.87
N LEU A 244 -3.80 27.93 4.64
CA LEU A 244 -3.00 27.08 3.78
C LEU A 244 -1.68 27.75 3.40
N ILE A 245 -0.63 26.93 3.33
CA ILE A 245 0.60 27.20 2.59
C ILE A 245 0.49 26.47 1.26
N ILE A 246 0.62 27.22 0.17
CA ILE A 246 0.50 26.70 -1.20
C ILE A 246 1.82 26.96 -1.91
N ASP A 247 2.41 25.90 -2.46
CA ASP A 247 3.64 25.97 -3.23
C ASP A 247 3.42 25.28 -4.59
N GLU A 248 3.75 25.97 -5.68
CA GLU A 248 3.62 25.44 -7.03
C GLU A 248 5.00 25.31 -7.66
N LYS A 249 5.28 24.15 -8.25
CA LYS A 249 6.55 23.81 -8.88
C LYS A 249 6.34 23.23 -10.27
N LYS A 250 7.05 23.79 -11.25
CA LYS A 250 7.16 23.16 -12.57
C LYS A 250 8.03 21.92 -12.49
N ILE A 251 7.59 20.84 -13.13
CA ILE A 251 8.31 19.57 -13.25
C ILE A 251 8.51 19.23 -14.74
N ALA A 252 9.31 18.21 -15.06
CA ALA A 252 9.74 17.89 -16.42
C ALA A 252 8.61 17.75 -17.46
N HIS A 253 7.41 17.31 -17.06
CA HIS A 253 6.28 17.12 -17.98
C HIS A 253 4.96 17.57 -17.38
N GLY A 254 4.97 18.64 -16.57
CA GLY A 254 3.78 19.13 -15.91
C GLY A 254 4.06 20.10 -14.77
N LYS A 255 3.16 20.11 -13.81
CA LYS A 255 3.29 20.93 -12.61
C LYS A 255 2.88 20.12 -11.37
N ALA A 256 3.42 20.47 -10.22
CA ALA A 256 3.01 19.94 -8.92
C ALA A 256 2.60 21.11 -8.01
N VAL A 257 1.45 20.97 -7.35
CA VAL A 257 0.95 21.92 -6.37
C VAL A 257 0.93 21.21 -5.02
N SER A 258 1.64 21.75 -4.05
CA SER A 258 1.65 21.27 -2.67
C SER A 258 0.77 22.20 -1.82
N LEU A 259 -0.20 21.63 -1.13
CA LEU A 259 -1.05 22.34 -0.18
C LEU A 259 -0.79 21.75 1.20
N LYS A 260 -0.61 22.61 2.20
CA LYS A 260 -0.36 22.23 3.58
C LYS A 260 -1.19 23.12 4.50
N CYS A 261 -1.89 22.52 5.45
CA CYS A 261 -2.62 23.26 6.46
C CYS A 261 -1.66 23.86 7.51
N ASN A 262 -1.85 25.14 7.84
CA ASN A 262 -1.04 25.87 8.84
C ASN A 262 -1.24 25.35 10.27
N LYS A 263 -2.44 24.82 10.56
CA LYS A 263 -2.86 24.45 11.92
C LYS A 263 -2.83 22.95 12.17
N SER A 264 -2.54 22.14 11.15
CA SER A 264 -2.52 20.67 11.26
C SER A 264 -1.35 20.08 10.47
N LYS A 265 -1.21 18.75 10.52
CA LYS A 265 -0.25 18.02 9.68
C LYS A 265 -0.85 17.61 8.32
N ASP A 266 -2.07 18.09 8.02
CA ASP A 266 -2.74 17.79 6.79
C ASP A 266 -2.01 18.43 5.61
N ARG A 267 -1.69 17.61 4.63
CA ARG A 267 -0.98 18.02 3.40
C ARG A 267 -1.37 17.12 2.25
N VAL A 268 -1.39 17.70 1.07
CA VAL A 268 -1.58 17.00 -0.20
C VAL A 268 -0.62 17.56 -1.24
N VAL A 269 -0.16 16.70 -2.13
CA VAL A 269 0.57 17.07 -3.33
C VAL A 269 -0.26 16.62 -4.52
N VAL A 270 -0.63 17.56 -5.38
CA VAL A 270 -1.38 17.33 -6.61
C VAL A 270 -0.45 17.55 -7.78
N THR A 271 -0.22 16.53 -8.57
CA THR A 271 0.68 16.59 -9.73
C THR A 271 -0.15 16.42 -11.01
N HIS A 272 -0.04 17.39 -11.92
CA HIS A 272 -0.60 17.30 -13.26
C HIS A 272 0.49 16.99 -14.27
N TYR A 273 0.30 15.93 -15.05
CA TYR A 273 1.16 15.55 -16.17
C TYR A 273 0.46 15.87 -17.48
N GLN A 274 1.13 16.59 -18.37
CA GLN A 274 0.58 16.99 -19.67
C GLN A 274 0.21 15.79 -20.56
N LYS A 275 0.97 14.69 -20.44
CA LYS A 275 0.65 13.46 -21.15
C LYS A 275 -0.63 12.86 -20.57
N HIS A 276 -1.64 12.69 -21.41
CA HIS A 276 -2.98 12.18 -21.07
C HIS A 276 -3.77 13.06 -20.08
N ASN A 277 -3.35 14.31 -19.84
CA ASN A 277 -3.95 15.15 -18.80
C ASN A 277 -4.12 14.38 -17.48
N LYS A 278 -3.04 13.71 -17.05
CA LYS A 278 -3.05 12.82 -15.91
C LYS A 278 -2.82 13.58 -14.61
N VAL A 279 -3.73 13.44 -13.68
CA VAL A 279 -3.61 13.95 -12.32
C VAL A 279 -3.21 12.81 -11.38
N VAL A 280 -2.17 13.04 -10.59
CA VAL A 280 -1.77 12.18 -9.48
C VAL A 280 -1.82 13.01 -8.22
N MET A 281 -2.60 12.57 -7.24
CA MET A 281 -2.68 13.21 -5.95
C MET A 281 -2.18 12.27 -4.88
N GLN A 282 -1.31 12.78 -4.00
CA GLN A 282 -0.75 12.05 -2.87
C GLN A 282 -0.99 12.83 -1.59
N GLY A 283 -1.51 12.17 -0.58
CA GLY A 283 -1.74 12.78 0.73
C GLY A 283 -2.48 11.85 1.67
N ARG A 284 -2.71 12.32 2.87
CA ARG A 284 -3.57 11.61 3.81
C ARG A 284 -5.04 11.87 3.47
N PRO A 285 -5.92 10.89 3.65
CA PRO A 285 -7.36 11.09 3.43
C PRO A 285 -7.97 11.91 4.58
N GLU A 286 -7.47 13.13 4.73
CA GLU A 286 -7.95 14.15 5.65
C GLU A 286 -8.68 15.25 4.87
N VAL A 287 -8.89 16.42 5.44
CA VAL A 287 -9.74 17.45 4.85
C VAL A 287 -9.27 17.90 3.46
N LEU A 288 -7.97 18.21 3.31
CA LEU A 288 -7.41 18.65 2.00
C LEU A 288 -7.62 17.62 0.89
N PHE A 289 -7.22 16.38 1.16
CA PHE A 289 -7.33 15.28 0.20
C PHE A 289 -8.78 15.02 -0.18
N SER A 290 -9.66 14.97 0.81
CA SER A 290 -11.08 14.68 0.63
C SER A 290 -11.79 15.79 -0.13
N THR A 291 -11.50 17.07 0.18
CA THR A 291 -12.11 18.22 -0.50
C THR A 291 -11.70 18.25 -1.99
N ILE A 292 -10.41 18.05 -2.28
CA ILE A 292 -9.93 18.07 -3.68
C ILE A 292 -10.51 16.90 -4.48
N ILE A 293 -10.55 15.67 -3.91
CA ILE A 293 -11.20 14.53 -4.58
C ILE A 293 -12.69 14.82 -4.82
N GLY A 294 -13.38 15.38 -3.84
CA GLY A 294 -14.80 15.75 -3.99
C GLY A 294 -15.03 16.59 -5.24
N TYR A 295 -14.20 17.61 -5.48
CA TYR A 295 -14.31 18.43 -6.69
C TYR A 295 -13.83 17.70 -7.96
N ILE A 296 -12.80 16.85 -7.89
CA ILE A 296 -12.35 16.08 -9.07
C ILE A 296 -13.42 15.09 -9.53
N THR A 297 -14.15 14.46 -8.62
CA THR A 297 -15.21 13.50 -8.99
C THR A 297 -16.35 14.10 -9.81
N GLU A 298 -16.54 15.43 -9.75
CA GLU A 298 -17.48 16.14 -10.60
C GLU A 298 -17.07 16.19 -12.07
N LEU A 299 -15.79 15.99 -12.36
CA LEU A 299 -15.21 16.06 -13.69
C LEU A 299 -15.04 14.67 -14.32
N ILE A 300 -15.40 13.62 -13.61
CA ILE A 300 -15.19 12.22 -14.01
C ILE A 300 -16.55 11.60 -14.36
N GLU A 301 -16.59 10.75 -15.39
CA GLU A 301 -17.76 9.96 -15.69
C GLU A 301 -18.16 9.07 -14.51
N VAL A 302 -19.46 9.03 -14.21
CA VAL A 302 -19.99 8.35 -13.00
C VAL A 302 -19.58 6.87 -12.95
N GLU A 303 -19.49 6.22 -14.11
CA GLU A 303 -19.11 4.82 -14.26
C GLU A 303 -17.65 4.53 -13.86
N GLU A 304 -16.76 5.53 -13.93
CA GLU A 304 -15.35 5.36 -13.58
C GLU A 304 -15.09 5.57 -12.08
N ILE A 305 -15.99 6.27 -11.37
CA ILE A 305 -15.81 6.62 -9.96
C ILE A 305 -15.58 5.37 -9.08
N PRO A 306 -16.36 4.26 -9.19
CA PRO A 306 -16.15 3.08 -8.37
C PRO A 306 -14.74 2.49 -8.50
N LYS A 307 -14.24 2.38 -9.74
CA LYS A 307 -12.90 1.87 -9.99
C LYS A 307 -11.83 2.77 -9.36
N ILE A 308 -11.93 4.08 -9.57
CA ILE A 308 -10.96 5.05 -9.03
C ILE A 308 -10.95 5.01 -7.50
N PHE A 309 -12.11 4.89 -6.86
CA PHE A 309 -12.19 4.79 -5.40
C PHE A 309 -11.64 3.46 -4.89
N ASN A 310 -11.96 2.35 -5.52
CA ASN A 310 -11.41 1.05 -5.17
C ASN A 310 -9.87 1.08 -5.23
N ASP A 311 -9.30 1.62 -6.30
CA ASP A 311 -7.86 1.74 -6.48
C ASP A 311 -7.22 2.71 -5.45
N THR A 312 -7.92 3.80 -5.11
CA THR A 312 -7.39 4.81 -4.18
C THR A 312 -7.38 4.32 -2.74
N TYR A 313 -8.45 3.67 -2.32
CA TYR A 313 -8.66 3.28 -0.91
C TYR A 313 -8.46 1.79 -0.67
N ASN A 314 -7.94 1.05 -1.66
CA ASN A 314 -7.77 -0.40 -1.60
C ASN A 314 -9.09 -1.13 -1.26
N LEU A 315 -10.19 -0.70 -1.86
CA LEU A 315 -11.50 -1.29 -1.68
C LEU A 315 -11.74 -2.39 -2.72
N ASN A 316 -12.68 -3.27 -2.42
CA ASN A 316 -13.19 -4.25 -3.36
C ASN A 316 -14.73 -4.30 -3.23
N ILE A 317 -15.36 -3.17 -3.53
CA ILE A 317 -16.80 -2.94 -3.43
C ILE A 317 -17.37 -2.69 -4.82
N ASP A 318 -18.62 -3.04 -5.01
CA ASP A 318 -19.30 -2.74 -6.26
C ASP A 318 -19.71 -1.26 -6.35
N LYS A 319 -20.15 -0.86 -7.54
CA LYS A 319 -20.50 0.53 -7.82
C LYS A 319 -21.67 1.05 -6.96
N ASP A 320 -22.57 0.17 -6.53
CA ASP A 320 -23.75 0.56 -5.79
C ASP A 320 -23.41 0.79 -4.30
N GLU A 321 -22.34 0.18 -3.81
CA GLU A 321 -21.82 0.31 -2.45
C GLU A 321 -20.84 1.47 -2.29
N VAL A 322 -20.18 1.92 -3.36
CA VAL A 322 -19.14 2.97 -3.32
C VAL A 322 -19.59 4.21 -2.55
N ARG A 323 -20.85 4.62 -2.73
CA ARG A 323 -21.35 5.84 -2.10
C ARG A 323 -21.38 5.76 -0.58
N SER A 324 -21.79 4.63 -0.01
CA SER A 324 -21.79 4.42 1.44
C SER A 324 -20.39 4.27 2.01
N GLU A 325 -19.52 3.56 1.30
CA GLU A 325 -18.11 3.41 1.66
C GLU A 325 -17.36 4.73 1.53
N PHE A 326 -17.64 5.53 0.51
CA PHE A 326 -17.09 6.87 0.37
C PHE A 326 -17.39 7.76 1.57
N GLN A 327 -18.62 7.73 2.08
CA GLN A 327 -19.01 8.45 3.30
C GLN A 327 -18.22 7.98 4.52
N PHE A 328 -17.93 6.68 4.63
CA PHE A 328 -17.13 6.12 5.72
C PHE A 328 -15.66 6.59 5.68
N TYR A 329 -15.04 6.57 4.48
CA TYR A 329 -13.63 6.96 4.33
C TYR A 329 -13.39 8.47 4.28
N MET A 330 -14.38 9.22 3.82
CA MET A 330 -14.32 10.67 3.68
C MET A 330 -15.58 11.39 4.21
N PRO A 331 -15.89 11.24 5.50
CA PRO A 331 -17.14 11.78 6.06
C PRO A 331 -17.31 13.28 5.84
N ASN A 332 -16.22 14.04 5.83
CA ASN A 332 -16.25 15.50 5.63
C ASN A 332 -16.36 15.93 4.16
N ALA A 333 -16.05 15.03 3.22
CA ALA A 333 -16.18 15.33 1.79
C ALA A 333 -17.55 14.93 1.23
N TYR A 334 -18.19 13.92 1.83
CA TYR A 334 -19.49 13.45 1.37
C TYR A 334 -20.60 14.50 1.49
N ASP A 335 -20.63 15.24 2.60
CA ASP A 335 -21.60 16.32 2.83
C ASP A 335 -21.36 17.53 1.90
N LYS A 336 -20.22 17.53 1.20
CA LYS A 336 -19.75 18.60 0.32
C LYS A 336 -19.72 18.19 -1.15
N LEU A 337 -20.18 16.97 -1.50
CA LEU A 337 -20.39 16.56 -2.89
C LEU A 337 -21.42 17.51 -3.52
N PRO A 338 -21.27 17.79 -4.77
CA PRO A 338 -21.18 19.03 -5.49
C PRO A 338 -21.95 20.17 -4.86
N SER A 339 -21.23 21.16 -4.47
CA SER A 339 -21.88 22.42 -4.19
C SER A 339 -22.49 22.95 -5.49
N LYS A 340 -23.73 23.47 -5.42
CA LYS A 340 -24.36 24.23 -6.51
C LYS A 340 -23.45 25.29 -7.16
N LYS A 341 -22.33 25.62 -6.53
CA LYS A 341 -21.30 26.56 -6.94
C LYS A 341 -20.42 26.00 -8.07
N MET A 342 -20.12 24.69 -8.04
CA MET A 342 -19.33 24.05 -9.11
C MET A 342 -20.17 23.78 -10.36
N GLU A 343 -21.43 23.35 -10.19
CA GLU A 343 -22.37 23.22 -11.30
C GLU A 343 -22.52 24.55 -12.09
N ARG A 344 -22.61 25.68 -11.37
CA ARG A 344 -22.64 27.01 -12.01
C ARG A 344 -21.33 27.33 -12.73
N SER A 345 -20.17 27.07 -12.11
CA SER A 345 -18.86 27.31 -12.72
C SER A 345 -18.61 26.48 -13.99
N LEU A 346 -19.08 25.22 -14.01
CA LEU A 346 -18.98 24.35 -15.19
C LEU A 346 -20.02 24.69 -16.27
N GLN A 347 -21.24 25.11 -15.86
CA GLN A 347 -22.27 25.57 -16.80
C GLN A 347 -21.90 26.90 -17.47
N ASP A 348 -21.36 27.85 -16.71
CA ASP A 348 -20.90 29.14 -17.24
C ASP A 348 -19.77 28.98 -18.27
N ARG A 349 -18.90 27.95 -18.12
CA ARG A 349 -17.86 27.65 -19.11
C ARG A 349 -18.39 26.97 -20.37
N LYS A 350 -19.39 26.09 -20.28
CA LYS A 350 -20.03 25.47 -21.45
C LYS A 350 -20.88 26.45 -22.27
N SER A 351 -21.24 27.62 -21.71
CA SER A 351 -21.98 28.68 -22.42
C SER A 351 -21.11 29.72 -23.12
N VAL A 352 -19.78 29.61 -23.03
CA VAL A 352 -18.79 30.53 -23.62
C VAL A 352 -18.03 29.87 -24.80
N VAL A 353 -18.43 28.66 -25.23
CA VAL A 353 -17.88 28.03 -26.48
C VAL A 353 -18.86 28.09 -27.59
#